data_52d3e97f6b066b4d8a1f9e443c2b8ee0
#
_entry.id   52d3e97f6b066b4d8a1f9e443c2b8ee0
#
_cell.length_a   1.000
_cell.length_b   1.000
_cell.length_c   1.000
_cell.angle_alpha   90.00
_cell.angle_beta   90.00
_cell.angle_gamma   90.00
#
_symmetry.space_group_name_H-M   'P 1'
#
loop_
_entity.id
_entity.type
_entity.pdbx_description
1 polymer ?
#
loop_
_entity_poly.entity_id
_entity_poly.type
_entity_poly.pdbx_seq_one_letter_code
_entity_poly.pdbx_strand_id
1 'polypeptide(L)'
;GATDNLTIKTGNTITAKWWKFNSNRINSPDVKREDYVILLRLGQTDIYFWIDLNFANVKRLEDAVYAWSADPENQMADDLSNAYVLNVSTIDKHVTLRTSMVNGEKAAWLFQFDNANGSWQCVDHKGNKYYINSVEDDLGFENAMLSKVNINKEDAFIYAKRSINLETKTINEKCEVRNTEASKSVTFKTETWLTEASGSTTYKTPNFKQEGNEAMFTGNLEVAKNFKYGGTGEGVGVFTVKDAVISGITFSVHFHDGVHGPTTGPR
;
A
#
# COMPACT_ATOMS: atom_id res chain seq x y z
N GLY A 1 16.86 63.83 -5.20
CA GLY A 1 17.01 63.24 -6.51
C GLY A 1 15.70 63.29 -7.26
N ALA A 2 15.68 63.91 -8.43
CA ALA A 2 14.50 63.97 -9.29
C ALA A 2 14.20 62.58 -9.83
N THR A 3 13.05 62.04 -9.52
CA THR A 3 12.47 60.89 -10.22
C THR A 3 11.94 61.38 -11.55
N ASP A 4 12.75 61.28 -12.61
CA ASP A 4 12.25 61.41 -13.96
C ASP A 4 11.24 60.29 -14.22
N ASN A 5 9.97 60.61 -14.23
CA ASN A 5 8.91 59.77 -14.74
C ASN A 5 9.10 59.58 -16.25
N LEU A 6 9.94 58.63 -16.64
CA LEU A 6 10.09 58.18 -18.02
C LEU A 6 8.76 57.52 -18.42
N THR A 7 7.88 58.31 -19.02
CA THR A 7 6.68 57.78 -19.69
C THR A 7 7.16 57.06 -20.94
N ILE A 8 7.31 55.74 -20.86
CA ILE A 8 7.61 54.89 -22.01
C ILE A 8 6.42 54.98 -22.96
N LYS A 9 6.57 55.74 -24.04
CA LYS A 9 5.58 55.71 -25.13
C LYS A 9 5.64 54.32 -25.78
N THR A 10 4.47 53.74 -25.99
CA THR A 10 4.26 52.39 -26.56
C THR A 10 4.92 52.15 -27.94
N GLY A 11 5.57 53.13 -28.56
CA GLY A 11 6.28 53.02 -29.84
C GLY A 11 7.79 52.78 -29.72
N ASN A 12 8.39 52.84 -28.51
CA ASN A 12 9.83 52.73 -28.31
C ASN A 12 10.28 51.48 -27.55
N THR A 13 9.59 50.37 -27.78
CA THR A 13 9.95 49.06 -27.16
C THR A 13 10.99 48.35 -28.03
N ILE A 14 12.04 47.85 -27.38
CA ILE A 14 13.05 46.97 -28.00
C ILE A 14 12.68 45.53 -27.67
N THR A 15 12.49 44.70 -28.69
CA THR A 15 12.34 43.26 -28.50
C THR A 15 13.72 42.64 -28.33
N ALA A 16 13.95 42.02 -27.18
CA ALA A 16 15.19 41.34 -26.87
C ALA A 16 14.96 39.89 -26.48
N LYS A 17 15.86 39.01 -26.92
CA LYS A 17 15.86 37.59 -26.51
C LYS A 17 16.64 37.42 -25.24
N TRP A 18 16.15 36.55 -24.37
CA TRP A 18 16.93 36.18 -23.19
C TRP A 18 18.23 35.45 -23.60
N TRP A 19 19.34 35.86 -23.04
CA TRP A 19 20.64 35.21 -23.23
C TRP A 19 20.84 34.19 -22.10
N LYS A 20 20.80 32.90 -22.42
CA LYS A 20 20.94 31.80 -21.47
C LYS A 20 22.27 31.71 -20.74
N PHE A 21 23.28 32.41 -21.22
CA PHE A 21 24.63 32.49 -20.66
C PHE A 21 25.21 31.09 -20.32
N ASN A 22 25.20 30.21 -21.30
CA ASN A 22 25.67 28.80 -21.19
C ASN A 22 25.00 27.97 -20.05
N SER A 23 23.75 28.25 -19.78
CA SER A 23 22.94 27.51 -18.78
C SER A 23 22.03 26.49 -19.43
N ASN A 24 21.81 25.37 -18.75
CA ASN A 24 20.79 24.40 -19.14
C ASN A 24 19.35 24.82 -18.77
N ARG A 25 19.18 26.00 -18.24
CA ARG A 25 17.86 26.58 -18.05
C ARG A 25 17.24 26.88 -19.43
N ILE A 26 16.01 26.45 -19.64
CA ILE A 26 15.35 26.56 -20.95
C ILE A 26 14.34 27.70 -21.05
N ASN A 27 13.76 28.13 -19.94
CA ASN A 27 12.87 29.29 -19.87
C ASN A 27 13.56 30.49 -19.25
N SER A 28 13.15 31.71 -19.66
CA SER A 28 13.70 32.94 -19.13
C SER A 28 13.31 33.15 -17.66
N PRO A 29 14.14 33.86 -16.88
CA PRO A 29 13.73 34.35 -15.57
C PRO A 29 12.46 35.21 -15.66
N ASP A 30 11.65 35.14 -14.63
CA ASP A 30 10.38 35.88 -14.54
C ASP A 30 10.64 37.31 -14.08
N VAL A 31 11.22 38.12 -15.00
CA VAL A 31 11.53 39.53 -14.75
C VAL A 31 10.24 40.36 -14.79
N LYS A 32 10.16 41.31 -13.87
CA LYS A 32 9.03 42.23 -13.76
C LYS A 32 9.42 43.62 -14.22
N ARG A 33 8.44 44.45 -14.41
CA ARG A 33 8.65 45.91 -14.61
C ARG A 33 9.49 46.45 -13.45
N GLU A 34 10.52 47.23 -13.77
CA GLU A 34 11.49 47.83 -12.85
C GLU A 34 12.65 46.91 -12.43
N ASP A 35 12.66 45.64 -12.86
CA ASP A 35 13.85 44.81 -12.71
C ASP A 35 14.98 45.28 -13.61
N TYR A 36 16.21 45.29 -13.10
CA TYR A 36 17.39 45.69 -13.86
C TYR A 36 17.87 44.53 -14.73
N VAL A 37 18.02 44.84 -16.03
CA VAL A 37 18.61 43.93 -17.02
C VAL A 37 19.73 44.60 -17.78
N ILE A 38 20.73 43.81 -18.19
CA ILE A 38 21.67 44.25 -19.20
C ILE A 38 21.07 43.97 -20.56
N LEU A 39 21.07 45.00 -21.42
CA LEU A 39 20.68 44.86 -22.83
C LEU A 39 21.94 44.87 -23.68
N LEU A 40 22.15 43.83 -24.47
CA LEU A 40 23.29 43.68 -25.38
C LEU A 40 22.81 43.73 -26.82
N ARG A 41 23.45 44.56 -27.65
CA ARG A 41 23.19 44.62 -29.10
C ARG A 41 24.23 43.78 -29.84
N LEU A 42 23.82 42.96 -30.78
CA LEU A 42 24.75 42.19 -31.62
C LEU A 42 25.30 43.05 -32.75
N GLY A 43 26.48 43.63 -32.52
CA GLY A 43 27.14 44.50 -33.49
C GLY A 43 26.28 45.70 -33.92
N GLN A 44 26.12 45.89 -35.22
CA GLN A 44 25.28 46.96 -35.81
C GLN A 44 23.87 46.44 -36.22
N THR A 45 23.48 45.24 -35.78
CA THR A 45 22.17 44.65 -36.11
C THR A 45 21.09 45.14 -35.14
N ASP A 46 19.83 44.91 -35.49
CA ASP A 46 18.69 45.15 -34.57
C ASP A 46 18.34 43.91 -33.74
N ILE A 47 19.33 43.06 -33.48
CA ILE A 47 19.18 41.87 -32.63
C ILE A 47 19.69 42.22 -31.24
N TYR A 48 18.82 42.12 -30.27
CA TYR A 48 19.10 42.41 -28.86
C TYR A 48 18.93 41.16 -27.99
N PHE A 49 19.81 41.09 -27.00
CA PHE A 49 19.74 40.08 -25.94
C PHE A 49 19.66 40.78 -24.59
N TRP A 50 19.05 40.12 -23.62
CA TRP A 50 19.03 40.63 -22.26
C TRP A 50 19.51 39.60 -21.25
N ILE A 51 20.10 40.06 -20.17
CA ILE A 51 20.55 39.27 -19.03
C ILE A 51 19.97 39.91 -17.78
N ASP A 52 19.38 39.09 -16.92
CA ASP A 52 18.93 39.53 -15.59
C ASP A 52 20.14 39.78 -14.68
N LEU A 53 20.21 40.95 -14.04
CA LEU A 53 21.25 41.30 -13.08
C LEU A 53 20.94 40.82 -11.66
N ASN A 54 19.69 40.51 -11.38
CA ASN A 54 19.23 40.04 -10.08
C ASN A 54 19.74 40.86 -8.89
N PHE A 55 19.77 42.20 -9.03
CA PHE A 55 20.20 43.10 -7.96
C PHE A 55 19.21 43.21 -6.79
N ALA A 56 17.96 42.72 -6.99
CA ALA A 56 16.96 42.72 -5.95
C ALA A 56 17.25 41.60 -4.95
N ASN A 57 17.33 41.92 -3.67
CA ASN A 57 17.41 40.94 -2.58
C ASN A 57 16.08 40.19 -2.36
N VAL A 58 15.16 40.31 -3.28
CA VAL A 58 13.82 39.72 -3.21
C VAL A 58 13.77 38.45 -4.05
N LYS A 59 13.37 37.36 -3.44
CA LYS A 59 13.11 36.11 -4.16
C LYS A 59 11.80 36.23 -4.95
N ARG A 60 11.86 35.87 -6.23
CA ARG A 60 10.70 35.94 -7.14
C ARG A 60 9.82 34.73 -7.00
N LEU A 61 8.54 34.90 -7.29
CA LEU A 61 7.72 33.78 -7.73
C LEU A 61 8.14 33.45 -9.16
N GLU A 62 8.51 32.21 -9.40
CA GLU A 62 9.15 31.84 -10.66
C GLU A 62 8.84 30.40 -11.05
N ASP A 63 8.78 30.18 -12.35
CA ASP A 63 8.85 28.87 -12.96
C ASP A 63 10.23 28.70 -13.60
N ALA A 64 11.06 27.82 -13.06
CA ALA A 64 12.43 27.59 -13.51
C ALA A 64 12.60 26.15 -14.01
N VAL A 65 12.83 26.01 -15.32
CA VAL A 65 12.99 24.72 -15.99
C VAL A 65 14.42 24.54 -16.48
N TYR A 66 15.08 23.47 -16.02
CA TYR A 66 16.40 23.05 -16.46
C TYR A 66 16.28 21.71 -17.19
N ALA A 67 16.94 21.59 -18.34
CA ALA A 67 16.91 20.37 -19.13
C ALA A 67 18.31 19.98 -19.62
N TRP A 68 18.59 18.68 -19.55
CA TRP A 68 19.81 18.07 -20.07
C TRP A 68 19.39 16.99 -21.08
N SER A 69 19.83 17.10 -22.33
CA SER A 69 19.53 16.05 -23.31
C SER A 69 20.11 14.72 -22.84
N ALA A 70 19.30 13.67 -22.91
CA ALA A 70 19.74 12.29 -22.74
C ALA A 70 19.95 11.60 -24.11
N ASP A 71 19.56 12.25 -25.21
CA ASP A 71 19.69 11.74 -26.56
C ASP A 71 21.04 12.15 -27.16
N PRO A 72 22.00 11.21 -27.36
CA PRO A 72 23.31 11.53 -27.92
C PRO A 72 23.24 11.96 -29.39
N GLU A 73 22.20 11.56 -30.13
CA GLU A 73 22.04 11.86 -31.53
C GLU A 73 21.27 13.16 -31.80
N ASN A 74 20.39 13.55 -30.87
CA ASN A 74 19.55 14.74 -31.00
C ASN A 74 19.54 15.62 -29.76
N GLN A 75 20.66 16.28 -29.50
CA GLN A 75 20.86 17.15 -28.34
C GLN A 75 20.15 18.51 -28.43
N MET A 76 19.66 18.87 -29.60
CA MET A 76 19.08 20.17 -29.90
C MET A 76 17.55 20.14 -29.99
N ALA A 77 16.94 19.01 -29.70
CA ALA A 77 15.49 18.88 -29.78
C ALA A 77 14.78 19.73 -28.74
N ASP A 78 13.75 20.43 -29.16
CA ASP A 78 12.84 21.15 -28.24
C ASP A 78 11.96 20.18 -27.44
N ASP A 79 11.93 18.91 -27.82
CA ASP A 79 11.20 17.87 -27.13
C ASP A 79 11.91 17.44 -25.85
N LEU A 80 11.28 17.75 -24.73
CA LEU A 80 11.76 17.40 -23.40
C LEU A 80 11.52 15.94 -23.00
N SER A 81 10.87 15.13 -23.82
CA SER A 81 10.64 13.71 -23.55
C SER A 81 11.95 12.94 -23.43
N ASN A 82 12.95 13.34 -24.22
CA ASN A 82 14.30 12.77 -24.29
C ASN A 82 15.32 13.51 -23.42
N ALA A 83 14.86 14.22 -22.38
CA ALA A 83 15.72 15.01 -21.51
C ALA A 83 15.53 14.62 -20.03
N TYR A 84 16.58 14.84 -19.25
CA TYR A 84 16.48 14.95 -17.82
C TYR A 84 16.04 16.37 -17.50
N VAL A 85 14.92 16.51 -16.79
CA VAL A 85 14.27 17.79 -16.55
C VAL A 85 14.12 18.03 -15.07
N LEU A 86 14.60 19.17 -14.59
CA LEU A 86 14.28 19.71 -13.27
C LEU A 86 13.40 20.95 -13.46
N ASN A 87 12.18 20.90 -12.92
CA ASN A 87 11.28 22.04 -12.88
C ASN A 87 11.00 22.41 -11.42
N VAL A 88 11.21 23.68 -11.11
CA VAL A 88 10.84 24.30 -9.82
C VAL A 88 9.91 25.46 -10.15
N SER A 89 8.62 25.28 -9.83
CA SER A 89 7.61 26.30 -10.01
C SER A 89 7.03 26.74 -8.68
N THR A 90 7.31 27.97 -8.27
CA THR A 90 6.63 28.58 -7.12
C THR A 90 5.30 29.22 -7.52
N ILE A 91 5.07 29.41 -8.81
CA ILE A 91 3.79 29.88 -9.40
C ILE A 91 2.77 28.74 -9.33
N ASP A 92 3.11 27.57 -9.90
CA ASP A 92 2.24 26.41 -9.93
C ASP A 92 2.41 25.50 -8.69
N LYS A 93 3.32 25.90 -7.79
CA LYS A 93 3.55 25.24 -6.49
C LYS A 93 3.98 23.77 -6.60
N HIS A 94 4.93 23.49 -7.48
CA HIS A 94 5.48 22.14 -7.60
C HIS A 94 7.00 22.14 -7.80
N VAL A 95 7.61 20.98 -7.50
CA VAL A 95 8.97 20.64 -7.89
C VAL A 95 8.92 19.28 -8.56
N THR A 96 9.48 19.18 -9.76
CA THR A 96 9.49 17.94 -10.54
C THR A 96 10.90 17.64 -11.04
N LEU A 97 11.34 16.39 -10.86
CA LEU A 97 12.53 15.83 -11.49
C LEU A 97 12.09 14.64 -12.36
N ARG A 98 12.42 14.69 -13.65
CA ARG A 98 12.13 13.62 -14.60
C ARG A 98 13.41 13.16 -15.28
N THR A 99 13.56 11.85 -15.47
CA THR A 99 14.63 11.23 -16.26
C THR A 99 14.07 10.63 -17.55
N SER A 100 14.93 10.18 -18.46
CA SER A 100 14.59 9.59 -19.76
C SER A 100 15.18 8.18 -19.88
N MET A 101 14.82 7.47 -20.94
CA MET A 101 15.36 6.15 -21.31
C MET A 101 15.97 6.12 -22.72
N VAL A 102 16.17 7.26 -23.36
CA VAL A 102 16.55 7.34 -24.77
C VAL A 102 17.98 6.85 -25.03
N ASN A 103 18.86 6.89 -24.04
CA ASN A 103 20.28 6.53 -24.18
C ASN A 103 20.63 5.19 -23.52
N GLY A 104 19.69 4.23 -23.49
CA GLY A 104 19.92 2.89 -22.97
C GLY A 104 19.76 2.76 -21.44
N GLU A 105 19.23 3.77 -20.78
CA GLU A 105 18.85 3.68 -19.38
C GLU A 105 17.80 2.58 -19.18
N LYS A 106 17.91 1.84 -18.09
CA LYS A 106 17.00 0.72 -17.78
C LYS A 106 15.65 1.16 -17.24
N ALA A 107 15.57 2.39 -16.74
CA ALA A 107 14.36 2.95 -16.17
C ALA A 107 14.34 4.48 -16.31
N ALA A 108 13.13 5.03 -16.49
CA ALA A 108 12.86 6.45 -16.30
C ALA A 108 12.07 6.64 -15.00
N TRP A 109 12.29 7.78 -14.36
CA TRP A 109 11.73 8.16 -13.09
C TRP A 109 11.11 9.54 -13.13
N LEU A 110 10.01 9.70 -12.40
CA LEU A 110 9.39 10.97 -12.09
C LEU A 110 9.36 11.12 -10.57
N PHE A 111 10.01 12.18 -10.04
CA PHE A 111 9.87 12.66 -8.68
C PHE A 111 9.08 13.95 -8.71
N GLN A 112 8.04 14.04 -7.93
CA GLN A 112 7.17 15.22 -7.91
C GLN A 112 6.74 15.56 -6.49
N PHE A 113 6.95 16.82 -6.11
CA PHE A 113 6.31 17.46 -4.98
C PHE A 113 5.24 18.39 -5.56
N ASP A 114 3.98 18.07 -5.32
CA ASP A 114 2.83 18.87 -5.72
C ASP A 114 2.26 19.57 -4.49
N ASN A 115 2.80 20.75 -4.19
CA ASN A 115 2.38 21.52 -3.03
C ASN A 115 0.99 22.15 -3.22
N ALA A 116 0.49 22.25 -4.45
CA ALA A 116 -0.86 22.72 -4.72
C ALA A 116 -1.91 21.72 -4.20
N ASN A 117 -1.62 20.42 -4.33
CA ASN A 117 -2.52 19.33 -3.91
C ASN A 117 -2.01 18.61 -2.64
N GLY A 118 -0.89 19.08 -2.05
CA GLY A 118 -0.33 18.50 -0.83
C GLY A 118 0.18 17.08 -1.02
N SER A 119 0.70 16.75 -2.19
CA SER A 119 1.15 15.40 -2.51
C SER A 119 2.62 15.33 -2.91
N TRP A 120 3.21 14.17 -2.66
CA TRP A 120 4.53 13.77 -3.14
C TRP A 120 4.45 12.40 -3.78
N GLN A 121 5.17 12.20 -4.89
CA GLN A 121 5.27 10.90 -5.52
C GLN A 121 6.62 10.65 -6.19
N CYS A 122 7.00 9.38 -6.25
CA CYS A 122 8.04 8.84 -7.09
C CYS A 122 7.46 7.73 -7.94
N VAL A 123 7.53 7.85 -9.26
CA VAL A 123 6.93 6.91 -10.21
C VAL A 123 7.97 6.46 -11.22
N ASP A 124 8.06 5.16 -11.51
CA ASP A 124 8.89 4.66 -12.61
C ASP A 124 8.09 4.59 -13.94
N HIS A 125 8.81 4.30 -15.03
CA HIS A 125 8.21 4.17 -16.37
C HIS A 125 7.20 3.01 -16.51
N LYS A 126 7.13 2.08 -15.56
CA LYS A 126 6.17 0.96 -15.52
C LYS A 126 4.92 1.28 -14.71
N GLY A 127 4.93 2.39 -13.95
CA GLY A 127 3.84 2.79 -13.07
C GLY A 127 3.99 2.26 -11.63
N ASN A 128 5.16 1.72 -11.25
CA ASN A 128 5.42 1.47 -9.84
C ASN A 128 5.60 2.81 -9.13
N LYS A 129 4.93 3.02 -8.01
CA LYS A 129 4.95 4.32 -7.32
C LYS A 129 5.10 4.20 -5.82
N TYR A 130 5.76 5.21 -5.25
CA TYR A 130 5.71 5.58 -3.84
C TYR A 130 5.01 6.93 -3.76
N TYR A 131 4.15 7.13 -2.75
CA TYR A 131 3.40 8.37 -2.65
C TYR A 131 3.07 8.73 -1.21
N ILE A 132 2.85 10.03 -1.00
CA ILE A 132 2.27 10.62 0.20
C ILE A 132 1.24 11.65 -0.26
N ASN A 133 0.05 11.59 0.28
CA ASN A 133 -0.96 12.64 0.19
C ASN A 133 -1.22 13.19 1.59
N SER A 134 -0.64 14.34 1.89
CA SER A 134 -0.72 14.96 3.22
C SER A 134 -2.10 15.57 3.51
N VAL A 135 -2.95 15.78 2.50
CA VAL A 135 -4.30 16.30 2.67
C VAL A 135 -5.25 15.18 3.10
N GLU A 136 -5.07 13.99 2.54
CA GLU A 136 -5.90 12.83 2.80
C GLU A 136 -5.34 11.90 3.88
N ASP A 137 -4.15 12.23 4.42
CA ASP A 137 -3.40 11.35 5.33
C ASP A 137 -3.19 9.94 4.75
N ASP A 138 -2.88 9.87 3.45
CA ASP A 138 -2.68 8.63 2.70
C ASP A 138 -1.24 8.52 2.22
N LEU A 139 -0.58 7.42 2.53
CA LEU A 139 0.78 7.14 2.09
C LEU A 139 0.96 5.68 1.75
N GLY A 140 1.83 5.39 0.80
CA GLY A 140 2.05 4.00 0.43
C GLY A 140 2.95 3.78 -0.77
N PHE A 141 2.98 2.53 -1.18
CA PHE A 141 3.59 2.11 -2.42
C PHE A 141 2.71 1.10 -3.15
N GLU A 142 2.73 1.19 -4.47
CA GLU A 142 1.93 0.37 -5.36
C GLU A 142 2.76 -0.01 -6.58
N ASN A 143 2.65 -1.25 -7.03
CA ASN A 143 3.27 -1.66 -8.27
C ASN A 143 2.30 -1.57 -9.47
N ALA A 144 2.85 -1.61 -10.67
CA ALA A 144 2.06 -1.58 -11.92
C ALA A 144 1.00 -2.69 -12.03
N MET A 145 1.09 -3.74 -11.21
CA MET A 145 0.14 -4.86 -11.16
C MET A 145 -0.91 -4.68 -10.06
N LEU A 146 -1.00 -3.50 -9.46
CA LEU A 146 -1.96 -3.10 -8.43
C LEU A 146 -1.81 -3.82 -7.07
N SER A 147 -0.68 -4.47 -6.81
CA SER A 147 -0.35 -4.89 -5.45
C SER A 147 0.17 -3.67 -4.67
N LYS A 148 -0.35 -3.46 -3.47
CA LYS A 148 -0.05 -2.25 -2.71
C LYS A 148 0.04 -2.49 -1.21
N VAL A 149 0.79 -1.60 -0.57
CA VAL A 149 0.73 -1.35 0.87
C VAL A 149 0.44 0.12 1.05
N ASN A 150 -0.57 0.46 1.80
CA ASN A 150 -0.85 1.85 2.14
C ASN A 150 -1.31 2.00 3.59
N ILE A 151 -1.08 3.19 4.12
CA ILE A 151 -1.59 3.64 5.41
C ILE A 151 -2.46 4.86 5.12
N ASN A 152 -3.70 4.81 5.56
CA ASN A 152 -4.68 5.86 5.34
C ASN A 152 -5.37 6.19 6.68
N LYS A 153 -5.14 7.38 7.20
CA LYS A 153 -5.64 7.83 8.51
C LYS A 153 -5.27 6.83 9.62
N GLU A 154 -6.23 6.07 10.11
CA GLU A 154 -6.09 5.09 11.18
C GLU A 154 -5.90 3.66 10.70
N ASP A 155 -6.01 3.42 9.37
CA ASP A 155 -6.00 2.10 8.78
C ASP A 155 -4.69 1.80 8.03
N ALA A 156 -4.27 0.53 8.04
CA ALA A 156 -3.18 0.01 7.23
C ALA A 156 -3.66 -1.17 6.39
N PHE A 157 -3.35 -1.14 5.08
CA PHE A 157 -3.78 -2.14 4.12
C PHE A 157 -2.60 -2.78 3.41
N ILE A 158 -2.65 -4.11 3.29
CA ILE A 158 -1.76 -4.87 2.42
C ILE A 158 -2.62 -5.63 1.42
N TYR A 159 -2.48 -5.31 0.17
CA TYR A 159 -3.19 -5.98 -0.92
C TYR A 159 -2.19 -6.58 -1.91
N ALA A 160 -2.31 -7.87 -2.19
CA ALA A 160 -1.55 -8.53 -3.22
C ALA A 160 -2.48 -9.34 -4.14
N LYS A 161 -2.35 -9.15 -5.44
CA LYS A 161 -3.19 -9.83 -6.45
C LYS A 161 -3.04 -11.35 -6.42
N ARG A 162 -1.89 -11.88 -5.99
CA ARG A 162 -1.60 -13.32 -6.00
C ARG A 162 -1.35 -13.90 -4.62
N SER A 163 -0.38 -13.40 -3.88
CA SER A 163 0.02 -13.98 -2.60
C SER A 163 0.73 -12.95 -1.72
N ILE A 164 0.59 -13.12 -0.41
CA ILE A 164 1.42 -12.47 0.60
C ILE A 164 2.19 -13.59 1.29
N ASN A 165 3.53 -13.53 1.25
CA ASN A 165 4.41 -14.48 1.90
C ASN A 165 5.16 -13.78 3.04
N LEU A 166 5.06 -14.34 4.24
CA LEU A 166 5.76 -13.88 5.43
C LEU A 166 6.69 -15.00 5.89
N GLU A 167 7.99 -14.75 5.86
CA GLU A 167 9.02 -15.68 6.37
C GLU A 167 9.78 -15.00 7.49
N THR A 168 9.63 -15.52 8.70
CA THR A 168 10.23 -14.93 9.90
C THR A 168 10.37 -15.96 10.99
N LYS A 169 11.27 -15.73 11.95
CA LYS A 169 11.38 -16.55 13.17
C LYS A 169 10.20 -16.38 14.11
N THR A 170 9.57 -15.21 14.14
CA THR A 170 8.51 -14.91 15.08
C THR A 170 7.53 -13.92 14.48
N ILE A 171 6.23 -14.19 14.59
CA ILE A 171 5.14 -13.24 14.31
C ILE A 171 4.40 -12.99 15.61
N ASN A 172 4.40 -11.74 16.09
CA ASN A 172 3.60 -11.31 17.23
C ASN A 172 2.44 -10.47 16.71
N GLU A 173 1.22 -10.85 17.10
CA GLU A 173 0.00 -10.14 16.75
C GLU A 173 -0.77 -9.84 18.03
N LYS A 174 -1.16 -8.58 18.22
CA LYS A 174 -2.01 -8.14 19.33
C LYS A 174 -3.12 -7.25 18.78
N CYS A 175 -4.35 -7.67 18.92
CA CYS A 175 -5.53 -6.96 18.44
C CYS A 175 -6.71 -7.24 19.36
N GLU A 176 -7.72 -6.38 19.34
CA GLU A 176 -8.99 -6.62 20.04
C GLU A 176 -9.82 -7.67 19.33
N VAL A 177 -9.86 -7.60 18.00
CA VAL A 177 -10.63 -8.53 17.16
C VAL A 177 -9.76 -8.99 16.00
N ARG A 178 -9.69 -10.29 15.78
CA ARG A 178 -9.07 -10.90 14.60
C ARG A 178 -10.11 -11.62 13.76
N ASN A 179 -10.27 -11.18 12.51
CA ASN A 179 -11.10 -11.83 11.51
C ASN A 179 -10.22 -12.51 10.47
N THR A 180 -10.46 -13.78 10.21
CA THR A 180 -9.80 -14.53 9.14
C THR A 180 -10.86 -15.17 8.26
N GLU A 181 -10.90 -14.76 6.99
CA GLU A 181 -11.82 -15.31 6.00
C GLU A 181 -11.03 -15.93 4.84
N ALA A 182 -11.35 -17.15 4.50
CA ALA A 182 -10.76 -17.86 3.37
C ALA A 182 -11.84 -18.63 2.62
N SER A 183 -11.94 -18.38 1.31
CA SER A 183 -12.96 -19.03 0.46
C SER A 183 -12.77 -20.53 0.25
N LYS A 184 -11.54 -21.04 0.49
CA LYS A 184 -11.21 -22.46 0.27
C LYS A 184 -10.72 -23.15 1.53
N SER A 185 -9.61 -22.68 2.12
CA SER A 185 -9.02 -23.36 3.28
C SER A 185 -8.15 -22.41 4.11
N VAL A 186 -8.08 -22.72 5.41
CA VAL A 186 -7.05 -22.22 6.32
C VAL A 186 -6.28 -23.44 6.82
N THR A 187 -4.96 -23.45 6.69
CA THR A 187 -4.11 -24.57 7.11
C THR A 187 -3.03 -24.07 8.06
N PHE A 188 -2.93 -24.74 9.22
CA PHE A 188 -1.84 -24.54 10.18
C PHE A 188 -0.99 -25.80 10.25
N LYS A 189 0.33 -25.66 10.12
CA LYS A 189 1.30 -26.74 10.32
C LYS A 189 2.26 -26.29 11.41
N THR A 190 2.26 -26.93 12.54
CA THR A 190 3.04 -26.58 13.72
C THR A 190 3.33 -27.81 14.57
N GLU A 191 4.39 -27.79 15.35
CA GLU A 191 4.66 -28.82 16.35
C GLU A 191 3.70 -28.71 17.53
N THR A 192 3.33 -27.49 17.91
CA THR A 192 2.42 -27.25 19.02
C THR A 192 1.39 -26.19 18.64
N TRP A 193 0.12 -26.45 18.92
CA TRP A 193 -0.96 -25.50 18.79
C TRP A 193 -1.65 -25.32 20.15
N LEU A 194 -1.58 -24.11 20.72
CA LEU A 194 -2.26 -23.74 21.95
C LEU A 194 -3.33 -22.70 21.65
N THR A 195 -4.54 -22.92 22.14
CA THR A 195 -5.63 -21.94 22.12
C THR A 195 -6.16 -21.77 23.53
N GLU A 196 -6.05 -20.56 24.06
CA GLU A 196 -6.60 -20.18 25.37
C GLU A 196 -7.71 -19.15 25.14
N ALA A 197 -8.89 -19.42 25.65
CA ALA A 197 -10.03 -18.50 25.59
C ALA A 197 -10.66 -18.39 26.99
N SER A 198 -10.76 -17.16 27.50
CA SER A 198 -11.39 -16.90 28.80
C SER A 198 -12.90 -17.07 28.80
N GLY A 199 -13.52 -17.03 27.63
CA GLY A 199 -14.96 -17.25 27.44
C GLY A 199 -15.25 -18.60 26.80
N SER A 200 -15.39 -18.64 25.50
CA SER A 200 -15.73 -19.87 24.76
C SER A 200 -14.98 -20.00 23.43
N THR A 201 -14.78 -21.24 23.01
CA THR A 201 -14.34 -21.56 21.64
C THR A 201 -15.46 -22.26 20.93
N THR A 202 -15.92 -21.78 19.79
CA THR A 202 -17.04 -22.35 19.03
C THR A 202 -16.59 -22.75 17.65
N TYR A 203 -16.84 -24.02 17.28
CA TYR A 203 -16.66 -24.53 15.93
C TYR A 203 -18.04 -24.80 15.29
N LYS A 204 -18.36 -24.06 14.22
CA LYS A 204 -19.57 -24.29 13.41
C LYS A 204 -19.13 -24.91 12.10
N THR A 205 -19.28 -26.20 11.99
CA THR A 205 -18.89 -26.99 10.81
C THR A 205 -19.82 -28.18 10.63
N PRO A 206 -20.14 -28.54 9.37
CA PRO A 206 -20.88 -29.78 9.11
C PRO A 206 -20.14 -31.03 9.58
N ASN A 207 -18.80 -30.99 9.51
CA ASN A 207 -17.94 -32.12 9.90
C ASN A 207 -16.76 -31.59 10.72
N PHE A 208 -16.65 -32.11 11.94
CA PHE A 208 -15.45 -31.90 12.78
C PHE A 208 -14.74 -33.24 12.91
N LYS A 209 -13.46 -33.32 12.55
CA LYS A 209 -12.64 -34.51 12.65
C LYS A 209 -11.37 -34.18 13.43
N GLN A 210 -11.11 -34.92 14.48
CA GLN A 210 -9.85 -34.90 15.21
C GLN A 210 -9.16 -36.25 14.99
N GLU A 211 -7.94 -36.23 14.54
CA GLU A 211 -7.06 -37.40 14.37
C GLU A 211 -5.84 -37.24 15.27
N GLY A 212 -5.58 -38.22 16.12
CA GLY A 212 -4.49 -38.22 17.06
C GLY A 212 -4.58 -39.40 18.01
N ASN A 213 -3.59 -39.60 18.85
CA ASN A 213 -3.52 -40.69 19.78
C ASN A 213 -4.40 -40.48 21.01
N GLU A 214 -4.67 -39.21 21.35
CA GLU A 214 -5.38 -38.85 22.56
C GLU A 214 -6.27 -37.62 22.36
N ALA A 215 -7.45 -37.60 22.97
CA ALA A 215 -8.31 -36.44 23.16
C ALA A 215 -8.79 -36.43 24.60
N MET A 216 -8.49 -35.41 25.37
CA MET A 216 -8.88 -35.28 26.77
C MET A 216 -9.90 -34.13 26.96
N PHE A 217 -11.00 -34.44 27.63
CA PHE A 217 -12.01 -33.49 28.05
C PHE A 217 -12.06 -33.47 29.59
N THR A 218 -11.69 -32.36 30.21
CA THR A 218 -11.67 -32.21 31.68
C THR A 218 -13.01 -31.73 32.24
N GLY A 219 -13.95 -31.35 31.37
CA GLY A 219 -15.29 -30.95 31.69
C GLY A 219 -16.34 -31.93 31.14
N ASN A 220 -17.57 -31.45 31.01
CA ASN A 220 -18.66 -32.24 30.47
C ASN A 220 -18.56 -32.33 28.93
N LEU A 221 -18.83 -33.50 28.39
CA LEU A 221 -19.05 -33.73 26.96
C LEU A 221 -20.53 -33.97 26.72
N GLU A 222 -21.20 -33.05 26.01
CA GLU A 222 -22.58 -33.18 25.59
C GLU A 222 -22.66 -33.54 24.10
N VAL A 223 -23.39 -34.60 23.75
CA VAL A 223 -23.64 -35.03 22.37
C VAL A 223 -25.12 -35.03 22.10
N ALA A 224 -25.62 -34.05 21.37
CA ALA A 224 -27.04 -33.81 21.14
C ALA A 224 -27.76 -34.85 20.30
N LYS A 225 -27.03 -35.70 19.55
CA LYS A 225 -27.65 -36.75 18.70
C LYS A 225 -27.06 -38.12 19.00
N ASN A 226 -26.17 -38.63 18.18
CA ASN A 226 -25.64 -39.96 18.27
C ASN A 226 -24.18 -39.94 18.75
N PHE A 227 -23.88 -40.76 19.76
CA PHE A 227 -22.53 -41.07 20.17
C PHE A 227 -22.18 -42.49 19.71
N LYS A 228 -21.15 -42.63 18.87
CA LYS A 228 -20.65 -43.93 18.41
C LYS A 228 -19.24 -44.13 18.94
N TYR A 229 -19.03 -45.21 19.68
CA TYR A 229 -17.75 -45.60 20.23
C TYR A 229 -17.29 -46.91 19.60
N GLY A 230 -16.06 -46.98 19.12
CA GLY A 230 -15.50 -48.12 18.38
C GLY A 230 -14.38 -48.88 19.07
N GLY A 231 -14.23 -48.74 20.38
CA GLY A 231 -13.16 -49.36 21.15
C GLY A 231 -13.63 -49.97 22.48
N THR A 232 -12.70 -50.18 23.43
CA THR A 232 -13.00 -50.52 24.80
C THR A 232 -13.14 -49.27 25.64
N GLY A 233 -14.13 -49.15 26.50
CA GLY A 233 -14.37 -48.01 27.39
C GLY A 233 -14.26 -48.45 28.85
N GLU A 234 -13.46 -47.71 29.63
CA GLU A 234 -13.45 -47.80 31.09
C GLU A 234 -14.05 -46.53 31.67
N GLY A 235 -14.94 -46.62 32.63
CA GLY A 235 -15.57 -45.47 33.26
C GLY A 235 -15.67 -45.67 34.77
N VAL A 236 -15.35 -44.62 35.52
CA VAL A 236 -15.57 -44.53 36.96
C VAL A 236 -16.80 -43.65 37.17
N GLY A 237 -17.93 -44.24 37.50
CA GLY A 237 -19.17 -43.53 37.71
C GLY A 237 -20.40 -44.25 37.19
N VAL A 238 -21.55 -43.59 37.19
CA VAL A 238 -22.81 -44.14 36.77
C VAL A 238 -23.08 -43.82 35.29
N PHE A 239 -23.30 -44.83 34.50
CA PHE A 239 -23.75 -44.69 33.11
C PHE A 239 -25.27 -44.82 33.06
N THR A 240 -25.96 -43.70 32.90
CA THR A 240 -27.43 -43.67 32.86
C THR A 240 -27.89 -43.55 31.42
N VAL A 241 -28.64 -44.54 30.96
CA VAL A 241 -29.26 -44.57 29.64
C VAL A 241 -30.74 -44.89 29.78
N LYS A 242 -31.56 -44.37 28.87
CA LYS A 242 -33.00 -44.68 28.84
C LYS A 242 -33.23 -46.14 28.50
N ASP A 243 -32.44 -46.68 27.61
CA ASP A 243 -32.45 -48.09 27.23
C ASP A 243 -31.09 -48.45 26.59
N ALA A 244 -30.65 -49.68 26.75
CA ALA A 244 -29.44 -50.23 26.18
C ALA A 244 -29.70 -51.52 25.43
N VAL A 245 -29.09 -51.66 24.25
CA VAL A 245 -29.05 -52.93 23.52
C VAL A 245 -27.64 -53.50 23.64
N ILE A 246 -27.48 -54.58 24.37
CA ILE A 246 -26.21 -55.26 24.59
C ILE A 246 -26.26 -56.62 23.89
N SER A 247 -25.33 -56.79 22.92
CA SER A 247 -25.31 -58.07 22.13
C SER A 247 -26.63 -58.38 21.47
N GLY A 248 -27.42 -57.41 21.01
CA GLY A 248 -28.72 -57.58 20.38
C GLY A 248 -29.88 -57.71 21.35
N ILE A 249 -29.67 -57.69 22.67
CA ILE A 249 -30.68 -57.76 23.70
C ILE A 249 -30.99 -56.39 24.24
N THR A 250 -32.25 -55.94 24.13
CA THR A 250 -32.73 -54.68 24.70
C THR A 250 -32.83 -54.80 26.21
N PHE A 251 -32.11 -54.01 26.97
CA PHE A 251 -31.93 -54.19 28.40
C PHE A 251 -33.25 -54.00 29.19
N SER A 252 -34.07 -53.05 28.80
CA SER A 252 -35.36 -52.75 29.47
C SER A 252 -36.41 -53.81 29.31
N VAL A 253 -36.27 -54.73 28.34
CA VAL A 253 -37.28 -55.69 28.00
C VAL A 253 -36.80 -57.17 27.99
N HIS A 254 -35.54 -57.41 28.42
CA HIS A 254 -35.04 -58.79 28.49
C HIS A 254 -35.48 -59.48 29.79
N PHE A 255 -35.70 -60.75 29.70
CA PHE A 255 -36.08 -61.61 30.79
C PHE A 255 -35.11 -62.79 30.93
N HIS A 256 -34.96 -63.30 32.14
CA HIS A 256 -34.21 -64.53 32.40
C HIS A 256 -35.16 -65.62 32.85
N ASP A 257 -34.97 -66.81 32.33
CA ASP A 257 -35.71 -67.99 32.81
C ASP A 257 -35.03 -68.49 34.10
N GLY A 258 -35.74 -68.39 35.20
CA GLY A 258 -35.31 -68.93 36.48
C GLY A 258 -35.86 -70.37 36.72
N VAL A 259 -35.31 -71.08 37.69
CA VAL A 259 -35.73 -72.43 38.06
C VAL A 259 -37.23 -72.50 38.42
N HIS A 260 -37.86 -71.41 38.77
CA HIS A 260 -39.28 -71.30 39.13
C HIS A 260 -40.12 -70.47 38.13
N GLY A 261 -39.59 -70.23 36.88
CA GLY A 261 -40.28 -69.51 35.85
C GLY A 261 -39.54 -68.15 35.50
N PRO A 262 -40.06 -67.40 34.50
CA PRO A 262 -39.41 -66.15 34.06
C PRO A 262 -39.39 -65.09 35.16
N THR A 263 -38.24 -64.42 35.32
CA THR A 263 -38.11 -63.31 36.24
C THR A 263 -38.70 -62.03 35.65
N THR A 264 -39.12 -61.07 36.48
CA THR A 264 -39.56 -59.81 36.01
C THR A 264 -38.32 -59.05 35.39
N GLY A 265 -38.57 -58.26 34.36
CA GLY A 265 -37.53 -57.42 33.76
C GLY A 265 -36.87 -56.46 34.77
N PRO A 266 -35.74 -55.94 34.47
CA PRO A 266 -35.02 -54.97 35.34
C PRO A 266 -35.92 -53.76 35.64
N ARG A 267 -35.94 -53.35 36.89
CA ARG A 267 -36.64 -52.11 37.33
C ARG A 267 -35.76 -50.89 37.23
#